data_8eb5da430df36879d5138bb8bd3e6363
#
_entry.id   8eb5da430df36879d5138bb8bd3e6363
#
_cell.length_a   1.000
_cell.length_b   1.000
_cell.length_c   1.000
_cell.angle_alpha   90.00
_cell.angle_beta   90.00
_cell.angle_gamma   90.00
#
_symmetry.space_group_name_H-M   'P 1'
#
loop_
_entity.id
_entity.type
_entity.pdbx_description
1 polymer ?
#
loop_
_entity_poly.entity_id
_entity_poly.type
_entity_poly.pdbx_seq_one_letter_code
_entity_poly.pdbx_strand_id
1 'polypeptide(L)'
;MHNEKYEMWLNSPYVDENLKEELKGIGKIDSEIEDRFYKELEFGTGGMRGKIGAGTNRINSVTVAKATQGIANYLNEKYVNEEISAAIAYDSRNMSKEFAQKAACVFVANNIKVYLFDSLRPTPELSYAVRYFNCKAGIVITASHNPPEYNGYKVYDEFGGQVVKDAGKIIEKINEVKLEQIKLSAFEGNEKIQLIGNDVDTSYINEIKKLSLRINIDKNIKIIYTPLHGTGNKPVRRILSEMGYGNVFIVREQEEPDPEFSTVKSPNPEEISSFEIAIKKAEALDGEIILGTDPDC
;
A
#
# COMPACT_ATOMS: atom_id res chain seq x y z
N MET A 1 7.83 2.72 31.63
CA MET A 1 8.28 2.23 30.31
C MET A 1 7.44 2.81 29.16
N HIS A 2 6.10 2.61 29.09
CA HIS A 2 5.26 3.24 28.04
C HIS A 2 5.18 4.77 28.19
N ASN A 3 5.04 5.30 29.42
CA ASN A 3 5.02 6.74 29.68
C ASN A 3 6.35 7.43 29.32
N GLU A 4 7.49 6.78 29.51
CA GLU A 4 8.79 7.32 29.10
C GLU A 4 8.90 7.43 27.58
N LYS A 5 8.40 6.42 26.83
CA LYS A 5 8.36 6.47 25.37
C LYS A 5 7.41 7.57 24.87
N TYR A 6 6.25 7.74 25.52
CA TYR A 6 5.31 8.82 25.22
C TYR A 6 5.97 10.20 25.39
N GLU A 7 6.60 10.47 26.53
CA GLU A 7 7.32 11.71 26.78
C GLU A 7 8.49 11.92 25.80
N MET A 8 9.21 10.85 25.46
CA MET A 8 10.27 10.90 24.46
C MET A 8 9.71 11.31 23.08
N TRP A 9 8.55 10.79 22.67
CA TRP A 9 7.95 11.16 21.41
C TRP A 9 7.47 12.60 21.37
N LEU A 10 6.84 13.08 22.44
CA LEU A 10 6.41 14.48 22.55
C LEU A 10 7.57 15.48 22.43
N ASN A 11 8.73 15.13 22.97
CA ASN A 11 9.89 16.00 22.99
C ASN A 11 10.89 15.77 21.85
N SER A 12 10.67 14.74 21.03
CA SER A 12 11.58 14.37 19.95
C SER A 12 11.50 15.36 18.77
N PRO A 13 12.62 15.86 18.25
CA PRO A 13 12.62 16.64 17.01
C PRO A 13 12.37 15.79 15.75
N TYR A 14 12.40 14.47 15.88
CA TYR A 14 12.22 13.51 14.78
C TYR A 14 10.77 13.02 14.64
N VAL A 15 9.87 13.46 15.49
CA VAL A 15 8.42 13.18 15.42
C VAL A 15 7.70 14.38 14.85
N ASP A 16 6.87 14.16 13.83
CA ASP A 16 6.13 15.22 13.15
C ASP A 16 5.15 15.92 14.11
N GLU A 17 4.94 17.24 13.96
CA GLU A 17 4.12 18.03 14.89
C GLU A 17 2.66 17.56 14.98
N ASN A 18 2.07 17.12 13.85
CA ASN A 18 0.71 16.56 13.85
C ASN A 18 0.57 15.31 14.75
N LEU A 19 1.60 14.44 14.78
CA LEU A 19 1.61 13.27 15.68
C LEU A 19 1.76 13.72 17.16
N LYS A 20 2.55 14.76 17.43
CA LYS A 20 2.65 15.33 18.78
C LYS A 20 1.35 15.97 19.23
N GLU A 21 0.64 16.66 18.32
CA GLU A 21 -0.67 17.23 18.61
C GLU A 21 -1.70 16.15 18.94
N GLU A 22 -1.71 15.04 18.17
CA GLU A 22 -2.53 13.87 18.48
C GLU A 22 -2.21 13.32 19.88
N LEU A 23 -0.91 13.15 20.21
CA LEU A 23 -0.48 12.69 21.53
C LEU A 23 -0.89 13.64 22.66
N LYS A 24 -0.78 14.96 22.45
CA LYS A 24 -1.28 15.96 23.42
C LYS A 24 -2.79 15.84 23.61
N GLY A 25 -3.53 15.53 22.55
CA GLY A 25 -4.99 15.35 22.57
C GLY A 25 -5.47 14.17 23.40
N ILE A 26 -4.71 13.06 23.45
CA ILE A 26 -5.04 11.93 24.32
C ILE A 26 -4.76 12.23 25.81
N GLY A 27 -4.01 13.28 26.09
CA GLY A 27 -3.71 13.73 27.44
C GLY A 27 -2.95 12.71 28.26
N LYS A 28 -3.40 12.51 29.51
CA LYS A 28 -2.80 11.52 30.44
C LYS A 28 -3.69 10.30 30.65
N ILE A 29 -4.40 9.86 29.60
CA ILE A 29 -5.19 8.64 29.61
C ILE A 29 -4.22 7.44 29.54
N ASP A 30 -3.93 6.83 30.68
CA ASP A 30 -2.88 5.81 30.81
C ASP A 30 -3.11 4.61 29.91
N SER A 31 -4.37 4.17 29.75
CA SER A 31 -4.74 3.07 28.84
C SER A 31 -4.46 3.36 27.36
N GLU A 32 -4.66 4.60 26.90
CA GLU A 32 -4.33 5.03 25.54
C GLU A 32 -2.82 5.10 25.32
N ILE A 33 -2.10 5.63 26.31
CA ILE A 33 -0.63 5.70 26.26
C ILE A 33 -0.06 4.28 26.24
N GLU A 34 -0.55 3.40 27.10
CA GLU A 34 -0.12 2.00 27.13
C GLU A 34 -0.36 1.32 25.77
N ASP A 35 -1.59 1.38 25.21
CA ASP A 35 -1.92 0.74 23.92
C ASP A 35 -1.03 1.23 22.76
N ARG A 36 -0.63 2.50 22.79
CA ARG A 36 0.20 3.10 21.74
C ARG A 36 1.70 2.87 21.89
N PHE A 37 2.18 2.58 23.13
CA PHE A 37 3.62 2.55 23.44
C PHE A 37 4.11 1.29 24.16
N TYR A 38 3.24 0.29 24.45
CA TYR A 38 3.67 -0.92 25.18
C TYR A 38 4.68 -1.75 24.37
N LYS A 39 4.65 -1.66 23.05
CA LYS A 39 5.59 -2.32 22.13
C LYS A 39 5.92 -1.46 20.90
N GLU A 40 6.87 -1.90 20.10
CA GLU A 40 7.07 -1.43 18.74
C GLU A 40 6.08 -2.16 17.82
N LEU A 41 5.62 -1.49 16.74
CA LEU A 41 4.85 -2.15 15.69
C LEU A 41 5.72 -3.22 15.02
N GLU A 42 5.28 -4.46 15.09
CA GLU A 42 6.03 -5.59 14.57
C GLU A 42 6.11 -5.55 13.03
N PHE A 43 7.33 -5.70 12.53
CA PHE A 43 7.55 -5.99 11.13
C PHE A 43 7.60 -7.52 10.96
N GLY A 44 6.55 -8.09 10.34
CA GLY A 44 6.46 -9.53 10.07
C GLY A 44 7.20 -9.94 8.81
N THR A 45 7.02 -11.19 8.36
CA THR A 45 7.75 -11.78 7.23
C THR A 45 7.65 -10.95 5.94
N GLY A 46 6.51 -10.34 5.65
CA GLY A 46 6.31 -9.59 4.42
C GLY A 46 5.99 -8.11 4.61
N GLY A 47 6.09 -7.57 5.82
CA GLY A 47 5.77 -6.17 6.11
C GLY A 47 5.19 -5.94 7.50
N MET A 48 4.61 -4.76 7.70
CA MET A 48 3.94 -4.38 8.95
C MET A 48 2.50 -3.93 8.67
N ARG A 49 1.63 -4.07 9.68
CA ARG A 49 0.24 -3.64 9.65
C ARG A 49 -0.18 -3.18 11.04
N GLY A 50 -0.87 -2.05 11.12
CA GLY A 50 -1.33 -1.50 12.40
C GLY A 50 -2.41 -0.44 12.22
N LYS A 51 -2.99 -0.02 13.34
CA LYS A 51 -3.88 1.15 13.37
C LYS A 51 -3.08 2.41 13.04
N ILE A 52 -3.68 3.30 12.26
CA ILE A 52 -3.12 4.62 11.97
C ILE A 52 -3.14 5.46 13.24
N GLY A 53 -2.07 6.20 13.53
CA GLY A 53 -2.00 7.13 14.65
C GLY A 53 -0.61 7.29 15.25
N ALA A 54 -0.49 8.17 16.21
CA ALA A 54 0.76 8.42 16.92
C ALA A 54 1.08 7.32 17.93
N GLY A 55 2.34 6.90 17.99
CA GLY A 55 2.86 5.88 18.89
C GLY A 55 3.72 4.83 18.20
N THR A 56 4.51 4.10 19.02
CA THR A 56 5.40 3.06 18.49
C THR A 56 4.65 1.81 18.03
N ASN A 57 3.46 1.53 18.60
CA ASN A 57 2.56 0.42 18.22
C ASN A 57 1.47 0.88 17.24
N ARG A 58 1.79 1.83 16.38
CA ARG A 58 0.90 2.40 15.36
C ARG A 58 1.65 2.52 14.04
N ILE A 59 0.89 2.50 12.92
CA ILE A 59 1.47 2.91 11.63
C ILE A 59 1.33 4.41 11.46
N ASN A 60 2.44 5.08 11.20
CA ASN A 60 2.54 6.52 11.03
C ASN A 60 3.81 6.88 10.23
N SER A 61 4.01 8.17 9.98
CA SER A 61 5.16 8.66 9.23
C SER A 61 6.52 8.26 9.83
N VAL A 62 6.61 8.16 11.16
CA VAL A 62 7.85 7.78 11.88
C VAL A 62 8.12 6.27 11.74
N THR A 63 7.11 5.42 11.97
CA THR A 63 7.28 3.96 11.86
C THR A 63 7.51 3.51 10.42
N VAL A 64 6.86 4.16 9.44
CA VAL A 64 7.13 3.97 8.00
C VAL A 64 8.55 4.40 7.65
N ALA A 65 8.98 5.57 8.10
CA ALA A 65 10.34 6.05 7.84
C ALA A 65 11.40 5.15 8.47
N LYS A 66 11.18 4.66 9.70
CA LYS A 66 12.06 3.70 10.38
C LYS A 66 12.19 2.39 9.60
N ALA A 67 11.05 1.82 9.19
CA ALA A 67 11.04 0.59 8.39
C ALA A 67 11.77 0.79 7.05
N THR A 68 11.50 1.89 6.36
CA THR A 68 12.15 2.19 5.08
C THR A 68 13.66 2.42 5.24
N GLN A 69 14.10 3.07 6.32
CA GLN A 69 15.53 3.24 6.61
C GLN A 69 16.23 1.88 6.84
N GLY A 70 15.60 0.97 7.58
CA GLY A 70 16.14 -0.37 7.77
C GLY A 70 16.26 -1.16 6.46
N ILE A 71 15.23 -1.07 5.60
CA ILE A 71 15.24 -1.67 4.26
C ILE A 71 16.35 -1.03 3.40
N ALA A 72 16.50 0.29 3.42
CA ALA A 72 17.56 0.97 2.69
C ALA A 72 18.96 0.53 3.14
N ASN A 73 19.17 0.37 4.46
CA ASN A 73 20.41 -0.15 5.02
C ASN A 73 20.69 -1.58 4.51
N TYR A 74 19.67 -2.45 4.55
CA TYR A 74 19.78 -3.81 4.04
C TYR A 74 20.11 -3.85 2.53
N LEU A 75 19.44 -3.04 1.72
CA LEU A 75 19.67 -2.99 0.28
C LEU A 75 21.09 -2.50 -0.06
N ASN A 76 21.54 -1.43 0.60
CA ASN A 76 22.88 -0.88 0.39
C ASN A 76 23.99 -1.85 0.83
N GLU A 77 23.74 -2.68 1.83
CA GLU A 77 24.68 -3.73 2.27
C GLU A 77 24.67 -4.93 1.31
N LYS A 78 23.50 -5.30 0.78
CA LYS A 78 23.34 -6.46 -0.13
C LYS A 78 23.87 -6.17 -1.55
N TYR A 79 23.67 -4.97 -2.06
CA TYR A 79 23.97 -4.58 -3.45
C TYR A 79 25.09 -3.54 -3.54
N VAL A 80 26.25 -3.88 -2.96
CA VAL A 80 27.42 -3.00 -2.96
C VAL A 80 27.87 -2.74 -4.40
N ASN A 81 28.07 -1.46 -4.75
CA ASN A 81 28.50 -0.99 -6.08
C ASN A 81 27.48 -1.21 -7.22
N GLU A 82 26.22 -1.49 -6.90
CA GLU A 82 25.13 -1.52 -7.88
C GLU A 82 24.27 -0.26 -7.76
N GLU A 83 23.63 0.11 -8.87
CA GLU A 83 22.54 1.09 -8.82
C GLU A 83 21.29 0.43 -8.23
N ILE A 84 20.81 1.01 -7.14
CA ILE A 84 19.63 0.49 -6.43
C ILE A 84 18.43 1.35 -6.76
N SER A 85 17.32 0.70 -7.11
CA SER A 85 16.02 1.34 -7.25
C SER A 85 14.92 0.58 -6.54
N ALA A 86 13.85 1.29 -6.18
CA ALA A 86 12.64 0.73 -5.59
C ALA A 86 11.41 1.24 -6.30
N ALA A 87 10.38 0.38 -6.46
CA ALA A 87 9.06 0.78 -6.92
C ALA A 87 8.12 0.94 -5.72
N ILE A 88 7.21 1.93 -5.75
CA ILE A 88 6.26 2.17 -4.67
C ILE A 88 4.86 2.36 -5.23
N ALA A 89 3.88 1.60 -4.71
CA ALA A 89 2.47 1.76 -4.95
C ALA A 89 1.70 1.94 -3.63
N TYR A 90 0.46 2.40 -3.73
CA TYR A 90 -0.41 2.63 -2.57
C TYR A 90 -1.88 2.46 -2.96
N ASP A 91 -2.71 2.15 -1.97
CA ASP A 91 -4.15 1.98 -2.12
C ASP A 91 -4.95 3.26 -1.78
N SER A 92 -6.27 3.12 -1.63
CA SER A 92 -7.19 4.23 -1.37
C SER A 92 -7.29 4.63 0.11
N ARG A 93 -6.61 3.94 1.03
CA ARG A 93 -6.73 4.16 2.48
C ARG A 93 -6.18 5.51 2.91
N ASN A 94 -6.68 5.97 4.07
CA ASN A 94 -6.15 7.13 4.75
C ASN A 94 -4.63 7.02 4.91
N MET A 95 -3.90 8.09 4.64
CA MET A 95 -2.45 8.22 4.76
C MET A 95 -1.62 7.35 3.79
N SER A 96 -2.25 6.57 2.88
CA SER A 96 -1.48 5.69 1.98
C SER A 96 -0.53 6.47 1.07
N LYS A 97 -0.99 7.57 0.49
CA LYS A 97 -0.19 8.44 -0.37
C LYS A 97 0.96 9.10 0.41
N GLU A 98 0.66 9.64 1.58
CA GLU A 98 1.62 10.32 2.46
C GLU A 98 2.71 9.35 2.94
N PHE A 99 2.33 8.12 3.29
CA PHE A 99 3.29 7.08 3.66
C PHE A 99 4.16 6.64 2.48
N ALA A 100 3.58 6.53 1.28
CA ALA A 100 4.33 6.23 0.06
C ALA A 100 5.36 7.33 -0.25
N GLN A 101 4.98 8.61 -0.13
CA GLN A 101 5.88 9.75 -0.29
C GLN A 101 6.96 9.77 0.80
N LYS A 102 6.61 9.50 2.06
CA LYS A 102 7.59 9.41 3.16
C LYS A 102 8.62 8.31 2.89
N ALA A 103 8.19 7.14 2.44
CA ALA A 103 9.09 6.05 2.05
C ALA A 103 10.01 6.47 0.89
N ALA A 104 9.48 7.14 -0.14
CA ALA A 104 10.27 7.66 -1.24
C ALA A 104 11.36 8.63 -0.75
N CYS A 105 11.03 9.57 0.14
CA CYS A 105 11.97 10.53 0.73
C CYS A 105 13.12 9.83 1.49
N VAL A 106 12.84 8.75 2.21
CA VAL A 106 13.86 7.96 2.91
C VAL A 106 14.75 7.21 1.93
N PHE A 107 14.19 6.54 0.93
CA PHE A 107 14.98 5.80 -0.07
C PHE A 107 15.94 6.71 -0.82
N VAL A 108 15.47 7.86 -1.32
CA VAL A 108 16.36 8.76 -2.09
C VAL A 108 17.43 9.41 -1.22
N ALA A 109 17.15 9.66 0.07
CA ALA A 109 18.15 10.11 1.04
C ALA A 109 19.25 9.07 1.31
N ASN A 110 18.96 7.79 1.03
CA ASN A 110 19.90 6.67 1.10
C ASN A 110 20.44 6.26 -0.27
N ASN A 111 20.39 7.15 -1.26
CA ASN A 111 20.92 6.97 -2.60
C ASN A 111 20.21 5.89 -3.43
N ILE A 112 18.97 5.57 -3.13
CA ILE A 112 18.12 4.61 -3.84
C ILE A 112 17.15 5.38 -4.73
N LYS A 113 17.16 5.14 -6.06
CA LYS A 113 16.21 5.73 -7.00
C LYS A 113 14.81 5.17 -6.75
N VAL A 114 13.78 6.01 -6.88
CA VAL A 114 12.39 5.61 -6.63
C VAL A 114 11.53 5.80 -7.87
N TYR A 115 10.76 4.77 -8.21
CA TYR A 115 9.64 4.79 -9.13
C TYR A 115 8.35 4.77 -8.32
N LEU A 116 7.72 5.93 -8.17
CA LEU A 116 6.48 6.09 -7.39
C LEU A 116 5.29 6.23 -8.32
N PHE A 117 4.27 5.40 -8.15
CA PHE A 117 3.03 5.58 -8.89
C PHE A 117 2.37 6.93 -8.58
N ASP A 118 1.92 7.63 -9.61
CA ASP A 118 1.31 8.96 -9.55
C ASP A 118 -0.05 8.98 -8.84
N SER A 119 -0.72 7.87 -8.86
CA SER A 119 -1.99 7.62 -8.19
C SER A 119 -2.06 6.18 -7.70
N LEU A 120 -3.11 5.83 -6.98
CA LEU A 120 -3.29 4.48 -6.42
C LEU A 120 -3.19 3.39 -7.51
N ARG A 121 -2.50 2.30 -7.19
CA ARG A 121 -2.32 1.12 -8.07
C ARG A 121 -2.40 -0.17 -7.27
N PRO A 122 -2.87 -1.26 -7.92
CA PRO A 122 -3.01 -2.54 -7.25
C PRO A 122 -1.68 -3.22 -6.94
N THR A 123 -1.69 -4.05 -5.91
CA THR A 123 -0.54 -4.86 -5.48
C THR A 123 0.11 -5.65 -6.63
N PRO A 124 -0.62 -6.35 -7.53
CA PRO A 124 0.01 -7.08 -8.63
C PRO A 124 0.69 -6.18 -9.66
N GLU A 125 0.24 -4.94 -9.82
CA GLU A 125 0.90 -3.97 -10.70
C GLU A 125 2.22 -3.47 -10.12
N LEU A 126 2.33 -3.32 -8.79
CA LEU A 126 3.62 -3.09 -8.16
C LEU A 126 4.58 -4.25 -8.44
N SER A 127 4.15 -5.49 -8.24
CA SER A 127 4.97 -6.67 -8.53
C SER A 127 5.49 -6.64 -9.98
N TYR A 128 4.66 -6.22 -10.91
CA TYR A 128 5.05 -6.02 -12.30
C TYR A 128 6.08 -4.88 -12.45
N ALA A 129 5.84 -3.73 -11.84
CA ALA A 129 6.72 -2.56 -11.92
C ALA A 129 8.13 -2.83 -11.38
N VAL A 130 8.25 -3.62 -10.30
CA VAL A 130 9.55 -4.07 -9.77
C VAL A 130 10.38 -4.76 -10.86
N ARG A 131 9.78 -5.69 -11.58
CA ARG A 131 10.45 -6.43 -12.66
C ARG A 131 10.66 -5.57 -13.91
N TYR A 132 9.70 -4.73 -14.25
CA TYR A 132 9.72 -3.85 -15.41
C TYR A 132 10.89 -2.85 -15.34
N PHE A 133 11.16 -2.28 -14.17
CA PHE A 133 12.25 -1.36 -13.93
C PHE A 133 13.52 -2.01 -13.37
N ASN A 134 13.55 -3.34 -13.20
CA ASN A 134 14.65 -4.08 -12.55
C ASN A 134 14.98 -3.52 -11.16
N CYS A 135 13.94 -3.16 -10.39
CA CYS A 135 14.11 -2.67 -9.04
C CYS A 135 14.63 -3.77 -8.10
N LYS A 136 15.37 -3.37 -7.07
CA LYS A 136 15.86 -4.28 -6.02
C LYS A 136 14.84 -4.50 -4.90
N ALA A 137 13.82 -3.64 -4.83
CA ALA A 137 12.71 -3.77 -3.89
C ALA A 137 11.43 -3.14 -4.42
N GLY A 138 10.30 -3.58 -3.89
CA GLY A 138 9.00 -2.95 -4.07
C GLY A 138 8.30 -2.69 -2.74
N ILE A 139 7.52 -1.62 -2.66
CA ILE A 139 6.73 -1.27 -1.48
C ILE A 139 5.27 -1.07 -1.90
N VAL A 140 4.33 -1.67 -1.17
CA VAL A 140 2.91 -1.33 -1.26
C VAL A 140 2.42 -0.82 0.08
N ILE A 141 1.85 0.37 0.08
CA ILE A 141 1.19 0.92 1.25
C ILE A 141 -0.28 0.52 1.19
N THR A 142 -0.64 -0.46 2.01
CA THR A 142 -1.98 -1.05 2.05
C THR A 142 -2.16 -1.92 3.30
N ALA A 143 -3.40 -2.01 3.77
CA ALA A 143 -3.81 -3.03 4.73
C ALA A 143 -4.82 -4.02 4.13
N SER A 144 -4.89 -4.12 2.77
CA SER A 144 -5.82 -5.00 2.06
C SER A 144 -7.27 -4.76 2.51
N HIS A 145 -7.98 -5.74 3.00
CA HIS A 145 -9.38 -5.67 3.43
C HIS A 145 -9.59 -5.36 4.93
N ASN A 146 -8.54 -4.97 5.65
CA ASN A 146 -8.70 -4.58 7.07
C ASN A 146 -9.64 -3.37 7.23
N PRO A 147 -10.20 -3.14 8.44
CA PRO A 147 -10.98 -1.94 8.75
C PRO A 147 -10.28 -0.62 8.37
N PRO A 148 -11.03 0.48 8.18
CA PRO A 148 -10.50 1.75 7.66
C PRO A 148 -9.43 2.39 8.55
N GLU A 149 -9.47 2.15 9.86
CA GLU A 149 -8.48 2.66 10.81
C GLU A 149 -7.09 1.99 10.70
N TYR A 150 -6.95 0.94 9.87
CA TYR A 150 -5.68 0.25 9.63
C TYR A 150 -5.03 0.71 8.33
N ASN A 151 -3.69 0.72 8.34
CA ASN A 151 -2.88 0.73 7.14
C ASN A 151 -1.70 -0.25 7.30
N GLY A 152 -0.93 -0.44 6.23
CA GLY A 152 0.18 -1.38 6.23
C GLY A 152 1.27 -0.98 5.25
N TYR A 153 2.37 -1.73 5.32
CA TYR A 153 3.56 -1.53 4.52
C TYR A 153 4.09 -2.91 4.13
N LYS A 154 3.84 -3.34 2.90
CA LYS A 154 4.28 -4.62 2.35
C LYS A 154 5.59 -4.45 1.58
N VAL A 155 6.50 -5.41 1.68
CA VAL A 155 7.81 -5.39 1.01
C VAL A 155 7.91 -6.53 0.00
N TYR A 156 8.38 -6.20 -1.18
CA TYR A 156 8.60 -7.10 -2.31
C TYR A 156 10.08 -7.14 -2.67
N ASP A 157 10.56 -8.30 -3.08
CA ASP A 157 11.93 -8.51 -3.54
C ASP A 157 12.12 -8.14 -5.03
N GLU A 158 13.34 -8.29 -5.52
CA GLU A 158 13.73 -8.00 -6.91
C GLU A 158 13.01 -8.85 -7.96
N PHE A 159 12.36 -9.96 -7.56
CA PHE A 159 11.57 -10.81 -8.45
C PHE A 159 10.09 -10.41 -8.48
N GLY A 160 9.69 -9.42 -7.70
CA GLY A 160 8.30 -8.98 -7.56
C GLY A 160 7.46 -9.89 -6.67
N GLY A 161 8.09 -10.77 -5.89
CA GLY A 161 7.44 -11.55 -4.84
C GLY A 161 7.49 -10.84 -3.49
N GLN A 162 6.50 -11.07 -2.64
CA GLN A 162 6.57 -10.58 -1.26
C GLN A 162 7.76 -11.23 -0.54
N VAL A 163 8.54 -10.42 0.17
CA VAL A 163 9.77 -10.89 0.83
C VAL A 163 9.46 -12.02 1.81
N VAL A 164 10.18 -13.12 1.69
CA VAL A 164 10.14 -14.27 2.59
C VAL A 164 11.55 -14.66 3.04
N LYS A 165 12.45 -14.90 2.08
CA LYS A 165 13.77 -15.48 2.32
C LYS A 165 14.68 -14.59 3.18
N ASP A 166 14.69 -13.28 2.94
CA ASP A 166 15.56 -12.33 3.64
C ASP A 166 14.82 -11.53 4.73
N ALA A 167 13.58 -11.91 5.06
CA ALA A 167 12.75 -11.21 6.05
C ALA A 167 13.46 -11.01 7.39
N GLY A 168 14.13 -12.03 7.91
CA GLY A 168 14.86 -11.94 9.17
C GLY A 168 15.95 -10.87 9.19
N LYS A 169 16.72 -10.75 8.10
CA LYS A 169 17.77 -9.72 7.96
C LYS A 169 17.17 -8.31 7.86
N ILE A 170 16.06 -8.17 7.14
CA ILE A 170 15.35 -6.89 7.02
C ILE A 170 14.81 -6.47 8.38
N ILE A 171 14.19 -7.40 9.14
CA ILE A 171 13.69 -7.14 10.50
C ILE A 171 14.82 -6.70 11.42
N GLU A 172 15.97 -7.38 11.38
CA GLU A 172 17.16 -7.02 12.15
C GLU A 172 17.60 -5.58 11.83
N LYS A 173 17.74 -5.24 10.55
CA LYS A 173 18.11 -3.88 10.12
C LYS A 173 17.09 -2.82 10.53
N ILE A 174 15.80 -3.11 10.52
CA ILE A 174 14.75 -2.19 10.98
C ILE A 174 14.87 -1.97 12.49
N ASN A 175 15.12 -3.03 13.26
CA ASN A 175 15.23 -2.95 14.73
C ASN A 175 16.49 -2.19 15.18
N GLU A 176 17.56 -2.19 14.39
CA GLU A 176 18.78 -1.42 14.65
C GLU A 176 18.59 0.10 14.45
N VAL A 177 17.58 0.53 13.68
CA VAL A 177 17.38 1.95 13.35
C VAL A 177 16.90 2.74 14.56
N LYS A 178 17.65 3.78 14.94
CA LYS A 178 17.22 4.81 15.87
C LYS A 178 16.63 6.01 15.11
N LEU A 179 15.74 6.77 15.74
CA LEU A 179 15.02 7.87 15.07
C LEU A 179 15.98 8.92 14.47
N GLU A 180 17.05 9.25 15.18
CA GLU A 180 18.09 10.19 14.72
C GLU A 180 18.92 9.71 13.52
N GLN A 181 18.83 8.43 13.17
CA GLN A 181 19.52 7.83 12.03
C GLN A 181 18.71 7.82 10.75
N ILE A 182 17.41 8.17 10.85
CA ILE A 182 16.51 8.22 9.70
C ILE A 182 16.90 9.42 8.82
N LYS A 183 17.32 9.12 7.59
CA LYS A 183 17.65 10.15 6.61
C LYS A 183 16.41 10.50 5.80
N LEU A 184 16.19 11.79 5.60
CA LEU A 184 15.10 12.31 4.79
C LEU A 184 15.63 13.27 3.73
N SER A 185 15.08 13.21 2.53
CA SER A 185 15.28 14.18 1.47
C SER A 185 13.96 14.89 1.15
N ALA A 186 14.01 16.03 0.49
CA ALA A 186 12.81 16.66 -0.02
C ALA A 186 12.13 15.78 -1.08
N PHE A 187 10.80 15.81 -1.12
CA PHE A 187 10.02 15.15 -2.16
C PHE A 187 9.98 16.01 -3.42
N GLU A 188 9.61 17.28 -3.26
CA GLU A 188 9.47 18.23 -4.35
C GLU A 188 10.82 18.52 -5.05
N GLY A 189 10.81 18.44 -6.39
CA GLY A 189 11.99 18.71 -7.19
C GLY A 189 13.12 17.66 -7.10
N ASN A 190 12.87 16.51 -6.50
CA ASN A 190 13.88 15.46 -6.36
C ASN A 190 13.98 14.60 -7.63
N GLU A 191 15.05 14.76 -8.38
CA GLU A 191 15.27 14.04 -9.66
C GLU A 191 15.37 12.51 -9.51
N LYS A 192 15.63 11.99 -8.30
CA LYS A 192 15.67 10.56 -8.03
C LYS A 192 14.28 9.95 -7.76
N ILE A 193 13.24 10.78 -7.63
CA ILE A 193 11.84 10.34 -7.55
C ILE A 193 11.21 10.51 -8.93
N GLN A 194 11.00 9.41 -9.63
CA GLN A 194 10.30 9.38 -10.89
C GLN A 194 8.85 8.96 -10.68
N LEU A 195 7.91 9.85 -10.98
CA LEU A 195 6.50 9.49 -11.03
C LEU A 195 6.24 8.60 -12.25
N ILE A 196 5.54 7.49 -12.03
CA ILE A 196 5.16 6.51 -13.05
C ILE A 196 3.64 6.31 -13.07
N GLY A 197 3.10 5.86 -14.20
CA GLY A 197 1.66 5.67 -14.38
C GLY A 197 1.34 5.01 -15.71
N ASN A 198 0.65 5.71 -16.62
CA ASN A 198 0.02 5.17 -17.81
C ASN A 198 0.91 4.27 -18.70
N ASP A 199 2.21 4.54 -18.80
CA ASP A 199 3.11 3.70 -19.61
C ASP A 199 3.28 2.32 -18.98
N VAL A 200 3.42 2.28 -17.64
CA VAL A 200 3.49 1.03 -16.86
C VAL A 200 2.14 0.32 -16.90
N ASP A 201 1.03 1.04 -16.68
CA ASP A 201 -0.33 0.51 -16.77
C ASP A 201 -0.56 -0.19 -18.13
N THR A 202 -0.15 0.48 -19.21
CA THR A 202 -0.32 -0.06 -20.57
C THR A 202 0.53 -1.31 -20.80
N SER A 203 1.76 -1.30 -20.33
CA SER A 203 2.65 -2.45 -20.43
C SER A 203 2.11 -3.64 -19.59
N TYR A 204 1.65 -3.37 -18.37
CA TYR A 204 1.03 -4.35 -17.49
C TYR A 204 -0.22 -5.01 -18.12
N ILE A 205 -1.16 -4.20 -18.60
CA ILE A 205 -2.37 -4.70 -19.28
C ILE A 205 -2.02 -5.56 -20.50
N ASN A 206 -1.01 -5.18 -21.28
CA ASN A 206 -0.57 -5.98 -22.41
C ASN A 206 0.01 -7.34 -22.00
N GLU A 207 0.72 -7.42 -20.87
CA GLU A 207 1.17 -8.71 -20.33
C GLU A 207 0.00 -9.57 -19.84
N ILE A 208 -0.97 -8.99 -19.12
CA ILE A 208 -2.17 -9.70 -18.66
C ILE A 208 -2.95 -10.30 -19.83
N LYS A 209 -3.10 -9.57 -20.94
CA LYS A 209 -3.81 -10.08 -22.14
C LYS A 209 -3.18 -11.35 -22.71
N LYS A 210 -1.85 -11.49 -22.61
CA LYS A 210 -1.14 -12.71 -23.08
C LYS A 210 -1.47 -13.96 -22.26
N LEU A 211 -1.97 -13.81 -21.03
CA LEU A 211 -2.35 -14.91 -20.14
C LEU A 211 -3.71 -15.50 -20.49
N SER A 212 -4.45 -14.93 -21.44
CA SER A 212 -5.74 -15.44 -21.84
C SER A 212 -5.63 -16.83 -22.46
N LEU A 213 -6.26 -17.81 -21.82
CA LEU A 213 -6.23 -19.22 -22.27
C LEU A 213 -7.23 -19.51 -23.40
N ARG A 214 -8.30 -18.71 -23.51
CA ARG A 214 -9.39 -18.93 -24.47
C ARG A 214 -9.76 -17.60 -25.14
N ILE A 215 -9.50 -17.52 -26.45
CA ILE A 215 -9.75 -16.30 -27.22
C ILE A 215 -11.19 -16.30 -27.79
N ASN A 216 -11.69 -17.47 -28.18
CA ASN A 216 -12.99 -17.66 -28.86
C ASN A 216 -14.06 -18.09 -27.85
N ILE A 217 -14.42 -17.20 -26.94
CA ILE A 217 -15.53 -17.37 -25.98
C ILE A 217 -16.57 -16.28 -26.19
N ASP A 218 -17.82 -16.55 -25.81
CA ASP A 218 -18.85 -15.53 -25.79
C ASP A 218 -18.48 -14.44 -24.77
N LYS A 219 -18.42 -13.21 -25.25
CA LYS A 219 -18.09 -12.01 -24.46
C LYS A 219 -19.30 -11.13 -24.21
N ASN A 220 -20.50 -11.59 -24.57
CA ASN A 220 -21.75 -10.89 -24.33
C ASN A 220 -22.27 -11.06 -22.89
N ILE A 221 -21.61 -11.90 -22.11
CA ILE A 221 -21.94 -12.11 -20.69
C ILE A 221 -22.04 -10.78 -19.93
N LYS A 222 -23.10 -10.66 -19.13
CA LYS A 222 -23.34 -9.49 -18.29
C LYS A 222 -22.57 -9.60 -16.97
N ILE A 223 -21.53 -8.76 -16.84
CA ILE A 223 -20.64 -8.72 -15.68
C ILE A 223 -21.02 -7.52 -14.80
N ILE A 224 -21.32 -7.77 -13.54
CA ILE A 224 -21.41 -6.73 -12.52
C ILE A 224 -20.06 -6.66 -11.80
N TYR A 225 -19.43 -5.50 -11.77
CA TYR A 225 -18.13 -5.34 -11.13
C TYR A 225 -18.19 -4.31 -10.00
N THR A 226 -17.65 -4.69 -8.85
CA THR A 226 -17.39 -3.77 -7.75
C THR A 226 -15.87 -3.73 -7.42
N PRO A 227 -15.25 -2.55 -7.45
CA PRO A 227 -13.88 -2.35 -6.98
C PRO A 227 -13.78 -2.18 -5.46
N LEU A 228 -14.89 -2.21 -4.71
CA LEU A 228 -14.93 -1.94 -3.26
C LEU A 228 -14.09 -0.72 -2.85
N HIS A 229 -14.26 0.40 -3.58
CA HIS A 229 -13.51 1.65 -3.39
C HIS A 229 -11.98 1.55 -3.60
N GLY A 230 -11.52 0.45 -4.20
CA GLY A 230 -10.09 0.10 -4.28
C GLY A 230 -9.43 0.39 -5.63
N THR A 231 -8.21 -0.08 -5.71
CA THR A 231 -7.28 0.12 -6.83
C THR A 231 -7.67 -0.62 -8.10
N GLY A 232 -8.50 -1.67 -7.99
CA GLY A 232 -8.95 -2.48 -9.12
C GLY A 232 -9.84 -1.74 -10.13
N ASN A 233 -10.48 -0.62 -9.76
CA ASN A 233 -11.44 0.10 -10.61
C ASN A 233 -10.94 0.30 -12.05
N LYS A 234 -9.80 0.97 -12.22
CA LYS A 234 -9.26 1.31 -13.55
C LYS A 234 -8.70 0.09 -14.27
N PRO A 235 -7.78 -0.72 -13.69
CA PRO A 235 -7.14 -1.80 -14.43
C PRO A 235 -8.10 -2.94 -14.79
N VAL A 236 -9.04 -3.32 -13.91
CA VAL A 236 -10.01 -4.38 -14.21
C VAL A 236 -10.98 -3.96 -15.32
N ARG A 237 -11.48 -2.74 -15.27
CA ARG A 237 -12.35 -2.21 -16.34
C ARG A 237 -11.62 -2.13 -17.66
N ARG A 238 -10.37 -1.67 -17.65
CA ARG A 238 -9.55 -1.55 -18.85
C ARG A 238 -9.30 -2.92 -19.47
N ILE A 239 -8.87 -3.90 -18.68
CA ILE A 239 -8.60 -5.24 -19.23
C ILE A 239 -9.86 -5.89 -19.80
N LEU A 240 -11.00 -5.82 -19.10
CA LEU A 240 -12.26 -6.35 -19.59
C LEU A 240 -12.69 -5.70 -20.90
N SER A 241 -12.62 -4.38 -20.99
CA SER A 241 -12.92 -3.62 -22.20
C SER A 241 -11.98 -3.97 -23.35
N GLU A 242 -10.65 -4.00 -23.11
CA GLU A 242 -9.65 -4.32 -24.15
C GLU A 242 -9.70 -5.77 -24.60
N MET A 243 -10.24 -6.68 -23.77
CA MET A 243 -10.52 -8.07 -24.14
C MET A 243 -11.87 -8.24 -24.85
N GLY A 244 -12.66 -7.17 -24.99
CA GLY A 244 -13.91 -7.17 -25.77
C GLY A 244 -15.17 -7.49 -24.98
N TYR A 245 -15.14 -7.46 -23.62
CA TYR A 245 -16.34 -7.57 -22.81
C TYR A 245 -17.07 -6.22 -22.77
N GLY A 246 -18.18 -6.12 -23.51
CA GLY A 246 -18.96 -4.87 -23.65
C GLY A 246 -20.02 -4.66 -22.56
N ASN A 247 -20.46 -5.73 -21.90
CA ASN A 247 -21.53 -5.71 -20.91
C ASN A 247 -21.01 -5.72 -19.48
N VAL A 248 -20.14 -4.77 -19.14
CA VAL A 248 -19.58 -4.61 -17.80
C VAL A 248 -20.27 -3.44 -17.10
N PHE A 249 -20.98 -3.73 -16.01
CA PHE A 249 -21.77 -2.77 -15.23
C PHE A 249 -21.12 -2.54 -13.88
N ILE A 250 -20.61 -1.32 -13.67
CA ILE A 250 -19.91 -0.95 -12.42
C ILE A 250 -20.92 -0.62 -11.32
N VAL A 251 -20.65 -1.07 -10.10
CA VAL A 251 -21.34 -0.60 -8.90
C VAL A 251 -20.87 0.83 -8.60
N ARG A 252 -21.68 1.80 -9.02
CA ARG A 252 -21.33 3.23 -8.98
C ARG A 252 -21.07 3.76 -7.58
N GLU A 253 -21.81 3.24 -6.60
CA GLU A 253 -21.68 3.59 -5.19
C GLU A 253 -20.32 3.21 -4.61
N GLN A 254 -19.61 2.27 -5.25
CA GLN A 254 -18.33 1.72 -4.82
C GLN A 254 -17.19 2.00 -5.81
N GLU A 255 -17.44 2.81 -6.84
CA GLU A 255 -16.50 3.08 -7.93
C GLU A 255 -15.36 3.99 -7.48
N GLU A 256 -15.67 5.09 -6.79
CA GLU A 256 -14.69 6.07 -6.37
C GLU A 256 -13.94 5.63 -5.12
N PRO A 257 -12.64 5.97 -5.01
CA PRO A 257 -11.88 5.72 -3.80
C PRO A 257 -12.54 6.34 -2.56
N ASP A 258 -12.74 5.53 -1.53
CA ASP A 258 -13.26 5.96 -0.24
C ASP A 258 -12.45 5.27 0.87
N PRO A 259 -11.61 6.01 1.60
CA PRO A 259 -10.77 5.45 2.65
C PRO A 259 -11.55 4.91 3.85
N GLU A 260 -12.81 5.35 4.04
CA GLU A 260 -13.68 4.88 5.11
C GLU A 260 -14.52 3.65 4.70
N PHE A 261 -14.49 3.25 3.42
CA PHE A 261 -15.30 2.14 2.87
C PHE A 261 -16.75 2.21 3.28
N SER A 262 -17.35 3.42 3.24
CA SER A 262 -18.63 3.77 3.86
C SER A 262 -19.84 2.98 3.36
N THR A 263 -19.75 2.29 2.23
CA THR A 263 -20.83 1.47 1.65
C THR A 263 -20.84 0.02 2.12
N VAL A 264 -19.80 -0.43 2.85
CA VAL A 264 -19.64 -1.81 3.32
C VAL A 264 -19.16 -1.85 4.77
N LYS A 265 -19.45 -2.92 5.47
CA LYS A 265 -18.91 -3.14 6.83
C LYS A 265 -17.45 -3.57 6.81
N SER A 266 -17.07 -4.30 5.78
CA SER A 266 -15.72 -4.80 5.54
C SER A 266 -15.52 -4.80 4.02
N PRO A 267 -14.40 -4.24 3.49
CA PRO A 267 -14.12 -4.26 2.06
C PRO A 267 -13.50 -5.60 1.62
N ASN A 268 -13.97 -6.71 2.20
CA ASN A 268 -13.48 -8.05 1.94
C ASN A 268 -14.38 -8.81 0.94
N PRO A 269 -13.92 -9.09 -0.29
CA PRO A 269 -14.73 -9.81 -1.27
C PRO A 269 -14.97 -11.29 -0.93
N GLU A 270 -14.37 -11.83 0.12
CA GLU A 270 -14.71 -13.15 0.65
C GLU A 270 -16.02 -13.13 1.47
N GLU A 271 -16.47 -11.95 1.87
CA GLU A 271 -17.70 -11.76 2.63
C GLU A 271 -18.88 -11.41 1.72
N ILE A 272 -19.98 -12.18 1.79
CA ILE A 272 -21.18 -11.94 0.99
C ILE A 272 -21.74 -10.52 1.22
N SER A 273 -21.63 -10.00 2.45
CA SER A 273 -22.09 -8.65 2.80
C SER A 273 -21.42 -7.54 1.97
N SER A 274 -20.23 -7.75 1.45
CA SER A 274 -19.54 -6.79 0.57
C SER A 274 -20.19 -6.67 -0.81
N PHE A 275 -20.96 -7.68 -1.22
CA PHE A 275 -21.63 -7.75 -2.51
C PHE A 275 -23.11 -7.34 -2.49
N GLU A 276 -23.67 -6.90 -1.36
CA GLU A 276 -25.11 -6.59 -1.27
C GLU A 276 -25.61 -5.61 -2.36
N ILE A 277 -24.82 -4.57 -2.67
CA ILE A 277 -25.17 -3.61 -3.72
C ILE A 277 -25.00 -4.24 -5.11
N ALA A 278 -23.94 -5.01 -5.30
CA ALA A 278 -23.66 -5.70 -6.56
C ALA A 278 -24.72 -6.76 -6.87
N ILE A 279 -25.20 -7.50 -5.86
CA ILE A 279 -26.27 -8.50 -6.00
C ILE A 279 -27.57 -7.83 -6.45
N LYS A 280 -28.01 -6.76 -5.77
CA LYS A 280 -29.21 -6.00 -6.16
C LYS A 280 -29.12 -5.48 -7.59
N LYS A 281 -27.91 -5.02 -8.00
CA LYS A 281 -27.66 -4.57 -9.36
C LYS A 281 -27.70 -5.71 -10.36
N ALA A 282 -27.17 -6.88 -10.01
CA ALA A 282 -27.23 -8.06 -10.85
C ALA A 282 -28.68 -8.54 -11.06
N GLU A 283 -29.49 -8.58 -10.02
CA GLU A 283 -30.92 -8.89 -10.12
C GLU A 283 -31.67 -7.92 -11.04
N ALA A 284 -31.38 -6.62 -10.93
CA ALA A 284 -32.03 -5.58 -11.74
C ALA A 284 -31.66 -5.61 -13.23
N LEU A 285 -30.48 -6.13 -13.58
CA LEU A 285 -29.92 -6.12 -14.94
C LEU A 285 -29.86 -7.52 -15.58
N ASP A 286 -30.36 -8.56 -14.92
CA ASP A 286 -30.14 -9.96 -15.27
C ASP A 286 -28.64 -10.26 -15.44
N GLY A 287 -27.84 -9.85 -14.44
CA GLY A 287 -26.39 -10.07 -14.41
C GLY A 287 -26.06 -11.54 -14.22
N GLU A 288 -25.11 -12.03 -15.00
CA GLU A 288 -24.76 -13.46 -15.03
C GLU A 288 -23.55 -13.79 -14.13
N ILE A 289 -22.69 -12.79 -13.87
CA ILE A 289 -21.53 -12.92 -12.98
C ILE A 289 -21.30 -11.64 -12.20
N ILE A 290 -20.88 -11.78 -10.96
CA ILE A 290 -20.41 -10.66 -10.13
C ILE A 290 -18.93 -10.84 -9.86
N LEU A 291 -18.15 -9.79 -10.11
CA LEU A 291 -16.74 -9.70 -9.79
C LEU A 291 -16.53 -8.63 -8.71
N GLY A 292 -15.67 -8.92 -7.76
CA GLY A 292 -15.24 -7.96 -6.74
C GLY A 292 -13.74 -8.05 -6.52
N THR A 293 -13.11 -6.90 -6.28
CA THR A 293 -11.72 -6.82 -5.83
C THR A 293 -11.67 -6.08 -4.50
N ASP A 294 -10.76 -6.49 -3.62
CA ASP A 294 -10.51 -5.76 -2.39
C ASP A 294 -9.72 -4.45 -2.63
N PRO A 295 -9.48 -3.61 -1.61
CA PRO A 295 -8.86 -2.30 -1.82
C PRO A 295 -7.50 -2.30 -2.51
N ASP A 296 -6.70 -3.34 -2.38
CA ASP A 296 -5.38 -3.45 -3.05
C ASP A 296 -5.36 -4.47 -4.20
N CYS A 297 -6.55 -5.04 -4.53
CA CYS A 297 -6.78 -5.94 -5.68
C CYS A 297 -5.92 -7.20 -5.60
#